data_ec54624166c04dfd5947bba54074ffa0
#
_entry.id   ec54624166c04dfd5947bba54074ffa0
#
_cell.length_a   1.000
_cell.length_b   1.000
_cell.length_c   1.000
_cell.angle_alpha   90.00
_cell.angle_beta   90.00
_cell.angle_gamma   90.00
#
_symmetry.space_group_name_H-M   'P 1'
#
loop_
_entity.id
_entity.type
_entity.pdbx_description
1 polymer ?
#
loop_
_entity_poly.entity_id
_entity_poly.type
_entity_poly.pdbx_seq_one_letter_code
_entity_poly.pdbx_strand_id
1 'polypeptide(L)'
;MNKTFIFDYDDTLAWNQHDYSYAQLEFLRWIIFEKLWPNAPDLQYIINLEVEIDNKNVETMGFSMERFPTSFQQTYKSICKEKNINYNEEDLKKAYEIGMLAFDKKRWKKLGLVEGAKETLDYLVEKEKDELILLTKGDLKIQEKKIKTTDCQKWFGKEIYMVPQKDASVINNVVGNRDKSRVWHVGNSVRSDVSPALEAGIKMIYIPCETWAYERKHEEVPKNPRLITFQKIIEIKNKYNSLI
;
A
#
# COMPACT_ATOMS: atom_id res chain seq x y z
N MET A 1 20.72 23.55 7.29
CA MET A 1 20.70 22.89 5.96
C MET A 1 19.49 21.97 5.93
N ASN A 2 18.72 22.00 4.86
CA ASN A 2 17.45 21.29 4.73
C ASN A 2 17.67 19.77 4.57
N LYS A 3 16.69 18.98 5.03
CA LYS A 3 16.65 17.53 4.83
C LYS A 3 15.86 17.22 3.55
N THR A 4 16.00 16.01 3.04
CA THR A 4 15.13 15.47 2.00
C THR A 4 14.36 14.30 2.56
N PHE A 5 13.03 14.30 2.41
CA PHE A 5 12.18 13.20 2.81
C PHE A 5 11.55 12.54 1.58
N ILE A 6 11.79 11.24 1.42
CA ILE A 6 11.16 10.40 0.41
C ILE A 6 10.03 9.63 1.08
N PHE A 7 8.80 9.96 0.76
CA PHE A 7 7.62 9.33 1.34
C PHE A 7 7.08 8.22 0.45
N ASP A 8 6.78 7.08 1.05
CA ASP A 8 5.81 6.16 0.48
C ASP A 8 4.40 6.75 0.56
N TYR A 9 3.47 6.20 -0.24
CA TYR A 9 2.11 6.72 -0.33
C TYR A 9 1.08 5.86 0.40
N ASP A 10 0.96 4.59 0.00
CA ASP A 10 -0.10 3.69 0.46
C ASP A 10 0.14 3.26 1.92
N ASP A 11 -0.83 3.53 2.79
CA ASP A 11 -0.78 3.28 4.24
C ASP A 11 0.36 4.00 5.00
N THR A 12 1.07 4.89 4.30
CA THR A 12 2.04 5.84 4.88
C THR A 12 1.47 7.25 4.90
N LEU A 13 0.98 7.76 3.77
CA LEU A 13 0.36 9.07 3.62
C LEU A 13 -1.14 8.99 3.44
N ALA A 14 -1.65 7.99 2.75
CA ALA A 14 -3.07 7.80 2.46
C ALA A 14 -3.51 6.38 2.80
N TRP A 15 -4.73 6.24 3.31
CA TRP A 15 -5.31 4.94 3.59
C TRP A 15 -5.47 4.10 2.33
N ASN A 16 -5.06 2.84 2.38
CA ASN A 16 -5.12 1.92 1.27
C ASN A 16 -5.64 0.53 1.68
N GLN A 17 -5.03 -0.12 2.67
CA GLN A 17 -5.41 -1.46 3.12
C GLN A 17 -6.89 -1.55 3.53
N HIS A 18 -7.45 -0.47 4.07
CA HIS A 18 -8.87 -0.39 4.44
C HIS A 18 -9.82 -0.60 3.25
N ASP A 19 -9.44 -0.20 2.04
CA ASP A 19 -10.27 -0.37 0.85
C ASP A 19 -10.22 -1.81 0.36
N TYR A 20 -9.06 -2.46 0.42
CA TYR A 20 -8.92 -3.90 0.14
C TYR A 20 -9.68 -4.73 1.16
N SER A 21 -9.55 -4.43 2.45
CA SER A 21 -10.29 -5.12 3.52
C SER A 21 -11.80 -4.94 3.37
N TYR A 22 -12.26 -3.77 2.95
CA TYR A 22 -13.68 -3.55 2.66
C TYR A 22 -14.17 -4.46 1.53
N ALA A 23 -13.44 -4.53 0.41
CA ALA A 23 -13.81 -5.41 -0.70
C ALA A 23 -13.81 -6.89 -0.28
N GLN A 24 -12.83 -7.32 0.53
CA GLN A 24 -12.79 -8.68 1.09
C GLN A 24 -14.01 -8.99 1.96
N LEU A 25 -14.41 -8.08 2.85
CA LEU A 25 -15.61 -8.26 3.67
C LEU A 25 -16.88 -8.37 2.83
N GLU A 26 -17.03 -7.55 1.80
CA GLU A 26 -18.17 -7.64 0.86
C GLU A 26 -18.14 -8.95 0.07
N PHE A 27 -16.98 -9.43 -0.33
CA PHE A 27 -16.82 -10.71 -1.01
C PHE A 27 -17.20 -11.88 -0.11
N LEU A 28 -16.74 -11.89 1.13
CA LEU A 28 -17.08 -12.93 2.12
C LEU A 28 -18.57 -12.93 2.42
N ARG A 29 -19.17 -11.75 2.62
CA ARG A 29 -20.61 -11.63 2.83
C ARG A 29 -21.40 -12.20 1.67
N TRP A 30 -21.03 -11.82 0.44
CA TRP A 30 -21.69 -12.27 -0.77
C TRP A 30 -21.57 -13.79 -0.97
N ILE A 31 -20.35 -14.34 -0.84
CA ILE A 31 -20.11 -15.76 -1.10
C ILE A 31 -20.81 -16.65 -0.08
N ILE A 32 -20.76 -16.27 1.22
CA ILE A 32 -21.30 -17.08 2.30
C ILE A 32 -22.82 -17.00 2.34
N PHE A 33 -23.41 -15.82 2.32
CA PHE A 33 -24.82 -15.65 2.62
C PHE A 33 -25.71 -15.56 1.38
N GLU A 34 -25.18 -15.15 0.22
CA GLU A 34 -26.00 -14.99 -0.98
C GLU A 34 -25.80 -16.13 -1.99
N LYS A 35 -24.58 -16.71 -2.09
CA LYS A 35 -24.27 -17.69 -3.12
C LYS A 35 -24.20 -19.13 -2.65
N LEU A 36 -23.55 -19.38 -1.52
CA LEU A 36 -23.25 -20.75 -1.11
C LEU A 36 -24.03 -21.21 0.14
N TRP A 37 -24.89 -20.37 0.72
CA TRP A 37 -25.70 -20.76 1.86
C TRP A 37 -26.63 -21.94 1.53
N PRO A 38 -26.78 -22.99 2.38
CA PRO A 38 -26.07 -23.20 3.67
C PRO A 38 -24.77 -24.00 3.52
N ASN A 39 -24.29 -24.26 2.32
CA ASN A 39 -23.13 -25.10 2.00
C ASN A 39 -21.82 -24.33 1.83
N ALA A 40 -21.76 -23.08 2.31
CA ALA A 40 -20.54 -22.29 2.27
C ALA A 40 -19.40 -22.99 3.04
N PRO A 41 -18.15 -22.91 2.52
CA PRO A 41 -16.99 -23.33 3.29
C PRO A 41 -16.80 -22.48 4.55
N ASP A 42 -15.91 -22.93 5.42
CA ASP A 42 -15.45 -22.15 6.57
C ASP A 42 -14.86 -20.81 6.13
N LEU A 43 -15.14 -19.77 6.91
CA LEU A 43 -14.70 -18.41 6.64
C LEU A 43 -13.18 -18.33 6.45
N GLN A 44 -12.41 -18.97 7.34
CA GLN A 44 -10.94 -18.92 7.27
C GLN A 44 -10.42 -19.64 6.03
N TYR A 45 -11.10 -20.69 5.58
CA TYR A 45 -10.76 -21.37 4.34
C TYR A 45 -10.90 -20.43 3.14
N ILE A 46 -12.01 -19.69 3.04
CA ILE A 46 -12.23 -18.74 1.94
C ILE A 46 -11.16 -17.65 1.93
N ILE A 47 -10.84 -17.09 3.09
CA ILE A 47 -9.79 -16.07 3.25
C ILE A 47 -8.43 -16.62 2.83
N ASN A 48 -8.05 -17.79 3.30
CA ASN A 48 -6.75 -18.37 2.98
C ASN A 48 -6.61 -18.68 1.49
N LEU A 49 -7.66 -19.20 0.86
CA LEU A 49 -7.68 -19.51 -0.56
C LEU A 49 -7.58 -18.24 -1.41
N GLU A 50 -8.31 -17.19 -1.03
CA GLU A 50 -8.23 -15.88 -1.71
C GLU A 50 -6.83 -15.31 -1.64
N VAL A 51 -6.23 -15.27 -0.45
CA VAL A 51 -4.85 -14.78 -0.24
C VAL A 51 -3.83 -15.61 -1.03
N GLU A 52 -3.98 -16.92 -1.09
CA GLU A 52 -3.09 -17.78 -1.88
C GLU A 52 -3.19 -17.47 -3.37
N ILE A 53 -4.41 -17.36 -3.89
CA ILE A 53 -4.66 -17.03 -5.30
C ILE A 53 -4.13 -15.63 -5.63
N ASP A 54 -4.39 -14.64 -4.77
CA ASP A 54 -3.95 -13.28 -5.00
C ASP A 54 -2.40 -13.18 -5.00
N ASN A 55 -1.73 -13.87 -4.08
CA ASN A 55 -0.27 -13.95 -4.06
C ASN A 55 0.31 -14.60 -5.33
N LYS A 56 -0.32 -15.65 -5.86
CA LYS A 56 0.09 -16.27 -7.15
C LYS A 56 -0.12 -15.31 -8.32
N ASN A 57 -1.22 -14.58 -8.31
CA ASN A 57 -1.52 -13.61 -9.36
C ASN A 57 -0.53 -12.44 -9.40
N VAL A 58 0.18 -12.13 -8.30
CA VAL A 58 1.28 -11.14 -8.33
C VAL A 58 2.38 -11.56 -9.29
N GLU A 59 2.69 -12.86 -9.37
CA GLU A 59 3.77 -13.37 -10.23
C GLU A 59 3.46 -13.17 -11.72
N THR A 60 2.19 -13.24 -12.10
CA THR A 60 1.75 -13.18 -13.51
C THR A 60 1.17 -11.83 -13.92
N MET A 61 0.50 -11.13 -13.01
CA MET A 61 -0.21 -9.87 -13.26
C MET A 61 0.45 -8.65 -12.61
N GLY A 62 1.47 -8.88 -11.76
CA GLY A 62 2.10 -7.82 -10.98
C GLY A 62 1.11 -7.11 -10.06
N PHE A 63 1.31 -5.81 -9.89
CA PHE A 63 0.43 -4.94 -9.08
C PHE A 63 -0.64 -4.24 -9.92
N SER A 64 -1.09 -4.87 -11.02
CA SER A 64 -2.15 -4.31 -11.86
C SER A 64 -3.47 -4.18 -11.11
N MET A 65 -4.29 -3.21 -11.51
CA MET A 65 -5.63 -3.01 -10.96
C MET A 65 -6.51 -4.25 -11.11
N GLU A 66 -6.33 -5.00 -12.20
CA GLU A 66 -7.17 -6.16 -12.51
C GLU A 66 -6.83 -7.39 -11.67
N ARG A 67 -5.65 -7.44 -11.07
CA ARG A 67 -5.18 -8.59 -10.30
C ARG A 67 -6.12 -8.97 -9.16
N PHE A 68 -6.42 -8.03 -8.29
CA PHE A 68 -7.21 -8.29 -7.09
C PHE A 68 -8.67 -8.70 -7.41
N PRO A 69 -9.40 -8.02 -8.30
CA PRO A 69 -10.73 -8.48 -8.73
C PRO A 69 -10.71 -9.86 -9.39
N THR A 70 -9.68 -10.16 -10.19
CA THR A 70 -9.51 -11.48 -10.80
C THR A 70 -9.29 -12.57 -9.74
N SER A 71 -8.59 -12.25 -8.65
CA SER A 71 -8.39 -13.19 -7.54
C SER A 71 -9.72 -13.58 -6.89
N PHE A 72 -10.68 -12.68 -6.78
CA PHE A 72 -12.04 -12.99 -6.28
C PHE A 72 -12.80 -13.92 -7.22
N GLN A 73 -12.74 -13.67 -8.54
CA GLN A 73 -13.36 -14.58 -9.52
C GLN A 73 -12.77 -15.99 -9.42
N GLN A 74 -11.44 -16.09 -9.35
CA GLN A 74 -10.75 -17.37 -9.28
C GLN A 74 -11.04 -18.10 -7.97
N THR A 75 -11.12 -17.38 -6.86
CA THR A 75 -11.47 -17.93 -5.54
C THR A 75 -12.88 -18.52 -5.58
N TYR A 76 -13.87 -17.76 -6.05
CA TYR A 76 -15.24 -18.24 -6.18
C TYR A 76 -15.34 -19.47 -7.09
N LYS A 77 -14.69 -19.42 -8.26
CA LYS A 77 -14.64 -20.53 -9.22
C LYS A 77 -14.01 -21.79 -8.61
N SER A 78 -12.93 -21.63 -7.84
CA SER A 78 -12.25 -22.74 -7.18
C SER A 78 -13.14 -23.42 -6.14
N ILE A 79 -13.84 -22.64 -5.31
CA ILE A 79 -14.80 -23.15 -4.32
C ILE A 79 -15.94 -23.89 -4.99
N CYS A 80 -16.53 -23.32 -6.04
CA CYS A 80 -17.61 -23.96 -6.77
C CYS A 80 -17.18 -25.30 -7.38
N LYS A 81 -15.98 -25.35 -7.98
CA LYS A 81 -15.42 -26.58 -8.53
C LYS A 81 -15.20 -27.66 -7.46
N GLU A 82 -14.62 -27.29 -6.33
CA GLU A 82 -14.37 -28.22 -5.21
C GLU A 82 -15.66 -28.79 -4.63
N LYS A 83 -16.69 -27.96 -4.53
CA LYS A 83 -18.00 -28.33 -3.97
C LYS A 83 -18.96 -28.92 -4.99
N ASN A 84 -18.56 -29.05 -6.26
CA ASN A 84 -19.43 -29.46 -7.40
C ASN A 84 -20.67 -28.58 -7.52
N ILE A 85 -20.52 -27.26 -7.32
CA ILE A 85 -21.57 -26.25 -7.46
C ILE A 85 -21.45 -25.60 -8.85
N ASN A 86 -22.56 -25.50 -9.55
CA ASN A 86 -22.58 -24.75 -10.80
C ASN A 86 -22.49 -23.24 -10.55
N TYR A 87 -21.71 -22.55 -11.34
CA TYR A 87 -21.62 -21.08 -11.37
C TYR A 87 -21.85 -20.58 -12.81
N ASN A 88 -22.22 -19.32 -12.95
CA ASN A 88 -22.45 -18.68 -14.24
C ASN A 88 -21.57 -17.43 -14.40
N GLU A 89 -21.60 -16.83 -15.59
CA GLU A 89 -20.81 -15.63 -15.90
C GLU A 89 -21.24 -14.39 -15.08
N GLU A 90 -22.52 -14.31 -14.69
CA GLU A 90 -22.99 -13.23 -13.82
C GLU A 90 -22.36 -13.30 -12.42
N ASP A 91 -22.21 -14.51 -11.87
CA ASP A 91 -21.55 -14.71 -10.59
C ASP A 91 -20.07 -14.31 -10.65
N LEU A 92 -19.39 -14.69 -11.73
CA LEU A 92 -17.99 -14.31 -11.94
C LEU A 92 -17.85 -12.78 -12.11
N LYS A 93 -18.74 -12.18 -12.87
CA LYS A 93 -18.79 -10.72 -13.00
C LYS A 93 -19.03 -10.03 -11.67
N LYS A 94 -19.96 -10.56 -10.86
CA LYS A 94 -20.25 -10.01 -9.54
C LYS A 94 -19.05 -10.09 -8.59
N ALA A 95 -18.35 -11.24 -8.58
CA ALA A 95 -17.11 -11.40 -7.80
C ALA A 95 -16.06 -10.35 -8.21
N TYR A 96 -15.87 -10.13 -9.51
CA TYR A 96 -14.96 -9.11 -10.03
C TYR A 96 -15.38 -7.69 -9.61
N GLU A 97 -16.66 -7.34 -9.74
CA GLU A 97 -17.20 -6.04 -9.35
C GLU A 97 -16.99 -5.76 -7.85
N ILE A 98 -17.12 -6.79 -7.02
CA ILE A 98 -16.83 -6.66 -5.57
C ILE A 98 -15.34 -6.37 -5.37
N GLY A 99 -14.44 -7.06 -6.05
CA GLY A 99 -13.01 -6.76 -5.98
C GLY A 99 -12.66 -5.34 -6.42
N MET A 100 -13.40 -4.80 -7.41
CA MET A 100 -13.25 -3.42 -7.87
C MET A 100 -13.61 -2.37 -6.82
N LEU A 101 -14.32 -2.72 -5.73
CA LEU A 101 -14.61 -1.79 -4.64
C LEU A 101 -13.35 -1.26 -3.95
N ALA A 102 -12.24 -2.00 -4.01
CA ALA A 102 -10.94 -1.52 -3.51
C ALA A 102 -10.43 -0.27 -4.28
N PHE A 103 -10.96 -0.01 -5.46
CA PHE A 103 -10.56 1.09 -6.34
C PHE A 103 -11.62 2.19 -6.46
N ASP A 104 -12.54 2.27 -5.48
CA ASP A 104 -13.59 3.29 -5.47
C ASP A 104 -13.05 4.67 -5.07
N LYS A 105 -13.05 5.59 -6.03
CA LYS A 105 -12.63 6.99 -5.83
C LYS A 105 -13.39 7.71 -4.71
N LYS A 106 -14.66 7.37 -4.48
CA LYS A 106 -15.46 8.00 -3.41
C LYS A 106 -14.92 7.62 -2.04
N ARG A 107 -14.45 6.38 -1.89
CA ARG A 107 -13.83 5.90 -0.67
C ARG A 107 -12.47 6.57 -0.44
N TRP A 108 -11.62 6.66 -1.46
CA TRP A 108 -10.34 7.38 -1.37
C TRP A 108 -10.53 8.83 -0.93
N LYS A 109 -11.54 9.51 -1.48
CA LYS A 109 -11.88 10.88 -1.08
C LYS A 109 -12.38 10.97 0.36
N LYS A 110 -13.16 9.97 0.81
CA LYS A 110 -13.73 9.92 2.17
C LYS A 110 -12.65 9.62 3.21
N LEU A 111 -11.78 8.65 2.97
CA LEU A 111 -10.72 8.25 3.87
C LEU A 111 -9.58 9.28 3.89
N GLY A 112 -9.18 9.75 2.71
CA GLY A 112 -8.17 10.78 2.56
C GLY A 112 -6.79 10.36 3.03
N LEU A 113 -6.07 11.33 3.61
CA LEU A 113 -4.75 11.10 4.19
C LEU A 113 -4.85 10.45 5.57
N VAL A 114 -3.81 9.75 5.98
CA VAL A 114 -3.71 9.23 7.36
C VAL A 114 -3.62 10.37 8.36
N GLU A 115 -4.04 10.09 9.60
CA GLU A 115 -4.03 11.08 10.68
C GLU A 115 -2.64 11.68 10.90
N GLY A 116 -2.55 13.01 10.88
CA GLY A 116 -1.29 13.74 11.06
C GLY A 116 -0.42 13.89 9.80
N ALA A 117 -0.76 13.23 8.67
CA ALA A 117 0.04 13.33 7.44
C ALA A 117 0.05 14.76 6.89
N LYS A 118 -1.13 15.36 6.73
CA LYS A 118 -1.24 16.76 6.26
C LYS A 118 -0.41 17.71 7.11
N GLU A 119 -0.58 17.63 8.42
CA GLU A 119 0.10 18.50 9.37
C GLU A 119 1.63 18.32 9.34
N THR A 120 2.09 17.07 9.17
CA THR A 120 3.51 16.78 9.04
C THR A 120 4.09 17.35 7.73
N LEU A 121 3.40 17.13 6.60
CA LEU A 121 3.85 17.63 5.30
C LEU A 121 3.86 19.16 5.25
N ASP A 122 2.82 19.83 5.77
CA ASP A 122 2.78 21.30 5.88
C ASP A 122 3.97 21.81 6.72
N TYR A 123 4.24 21.17 7.87
CA TYR A 123 5.36 21.54 8.74
C TYR A 123 6.72 21.44 8.02
N LEU A 124 6.97 20.32 7.35
CA LEU A 124 8.24 20.09 6.65
C LEU A 124 8.46 21.09 5.51
N VAL A 125 7.43 21.39 4.72
CA VAL A 125 7.53 22.31 3.59
C VAL A 125 7.55 23.77 4.04
N GLU A 126 6.59 24.15 4.91
CA GLU A 126 6.38 25.58 5.19
C GLU A 126 7.34 26.11 6.26
N LYS A 127 7.63 25.32 7.30
CA LYS A 127 8.47 25.73 8.41
C LYS A 127 9.94 25.36 8.21
N GLU A 128 10.22 24.10 7.92
CA GLU A 128 11.59 23.61 7.81
C GLU A 128 12.20 23.82 6.42
N LYS A 129 11.35 24.06 5.40
CA LYS A 129 11.77 24.22 4.00
C LYS A 129 12.50 22.99 3.46
N ASP A 130 12.12 21.82 3.95
CA ASP A 130 12.66 20.55 3.51
C ASP A 130 12.15 20.18 2.11
N GLU A 131 12.92 19.38 1.40
CA GLU A 131 12.52 18.84 0.11
C GLU A 131 11.70 17.55 0.33
N LEU A 132 10.56 17.47 -0.33
CA LEU A 132 9.69 16.29 -0.26
C LEU A 132 9.61 15.58 -1.61
N ILE A 133 9.75 14.28 -1.58
CA ILE A 133 9.67 13.38 -2.73
C ILE A 133 8.62 12.31 -2.43
N LEU A 134 7.75 12.01 -3.37
CA LEU A 134 6.83 10.90 -3.29
C LEU A 134 7.36 9.74 -4.14
N LEU A 135 7.53 8.58 -3.52
CA LEU A 135 7.95 7.35 -4.19
C LEU A 135 6.96 6.23 -3.88
N THR A 136 6.10 5.90 -4.82
CA THR A 136 5.07 4.89 -4.64
C THR A 136 5.19 3.74 -5.66
N LYS A 137 4.76 2.55 -5.25
CA LYS A 137 4.74 1.33 -6.06
C LYS A 137 3.28 0.97 -6.42
N GLY A 138 3.03 0.51 -7.65
CA GLY A 138 1.73 0.01 -8.05
C GLY A 138 1.35 0.32 -9.49
N ASP A 139 0.07 0.13 -9.81
CA ASP A 139 -0.50 0.52 -11.11
C ASP A 139 -0.45 2.04 -11.27
N LEU A 140 0.23 2.51 -12.32
CA LEU A 140 0.47 3.93 -12.57
C LEU A 140 -0.82 4.74 -12.61
N LYS A 141 -1.85 4.23 -13.32
CA LYS A 141 -3.13 4.94 -13.49
C LYS A 141 -3.89 5.02 -12.16
N ILE A 142 -3.78 3.99 -11.34
CA ILE A 142 -4.42 3.96 -10.02
C ILE A 142 -3.71 4.92 -9.07
N GLN A 143 -2.39 4.87 -8.99
CA GLN A 143 -1.63 5.76 -8.12
C GLN A 143 -1.83 7.22 -8.49
N GLU A 144 -1.79 7.55 -9.78
CA GLU A 144 -2.09 8.90 -10.26
C GLU A 144 -3.49 9.38 -9.83
N LYS A 145 -4.51 8.54 -10.00
CA LYS A 145 -5.88 8.86 -9.58
C LYS A 145 -6.01 9.04 -8.06
N LYS A 146 -5.36 8.18 -7.27
CA LYS A 146 -5.35 8.27 -5.80
C LYS A 146 -4.69 9.55 -5.33
N ILE A 147 -3.48 9.85 -5.80
CA ILE A 147 -2.70 11.05 -5.48
C ILE A 147 -3.52 12.31 -5.80
N LYS A 148 -4.16 12.38 -6.97
CA LYS A 148 -5.05 13.49 -7.36
C LYS A 148 -6.30 13.57 -6.47
N THR A 149 -6.86 12.44 -6.06
CA THR A 149 -8.08 12.41 -5.26
C THR A 149 -7.86 12.91 -3.84
N THR A 150 -6.68 12.65 -3.27
CA THR A 150 -6.28 13.11 -1.92
C THR A 150 -5.61 14.47 -1.92
N ASP A 151 -5.45 15.11 -3.10
CA ASP A 151 -4.72 16.38 -3.28
C ASP A 151 -3.27 16.34 -2.76
N CYS A 152 -2.69 15.14 -2.75
CA CYS A 152 -1.37 14.91 -2.17
C CYS A 152 -0.24 15.54 -3.00
N GLN A 153 -0.41 15.69 -4.32
CA GLN A 153 0.59 16.24 -5.22
C GLN A 153 1.07 17.65 -4.86
N LYS A 154 0.28 18.42 -4.13
CA LYS A 154 0.62 19.83 -3.80
C LYS A 154 1.89 19.98 -2.96
N TRP A 155 2.26 18.95 -2.16
CA TRP A 155 3.48 19.00 -1.34
C TRP A 155 4.73 18.55 -2.09
N PHE A 156 4.56 17.77 -3.18
CA PHE A 156 5.68 17.12 -3.88
C PHE A 156 6.01 17.78 -5.22
N GLY A 157 5.13 18.61 -5.75
CA GLY A 157 5.34 19.28 -7.04
C GLY A 157 5.62 18.30 -8.18
N LYS A 158 6.84 18.34 -8.72
CA LYS A 158 7.30 17.44 -9.80
C LYS A 158 8.00 16.18 -9.28
N GLU A 159 8.33 16.14 -8.00
CA GLU A 159 9.09 15.05 -7.35
C GLU A 159 8.15 13.90 -6.96
N ILE A 160 7.44 13.35 -7.94
CA ILE A 160 6.52 12.22 -7.79
C ILE A 160 6.99 11.09 -8.70
N TYR A 161 7.38 9.99 -8.09
CA TYR A 161 7.88 8.78 -8.76
C TYR A 161 6.94 7.62 -8.50
N MET A 162 6.36 7.09 -9.56
CA MET A 162 5.52 5.88 -9.54
C MET A 162 6.28 4.77 -10.23
N VAL A 163 6.58 3.70 -9.51
CA VAL A 163 7.47 2.63 -9.97
C VAL A 163 6.80 1.25 -9.86
N PRO A 164 7.17 0.29 -10.70
CA PRO A 164 6.65 -1.08 -10.58
C PRO A 164 7.20 -1.81 -9.36
N GLN A 165 8.39 -1.45 -8.90
CA GLN A 165 9.04 -2.04 -7.74
C GLN A 165 9.97 -1.01 -7.08
N LYS A 166 10.09 -1.09 -5.75
CA LYS A 166 11.06 -0.32 -4.97
C LYS A 166 12.21 -1.24 -4.58
N ASP A 167 13.40 -0.88 -5.00
CA ASP A 167 14.67 -1.50 -4.60
C ASP A 167 15.72 -0.42 -4.35
N ALA A 168 16.91 -0.81 -3.90
CA ALA A 168 17.99 0.11 -3.60
C ALA A 168 18.44 0.92 -4.82
N SER A 169 18.36 0.35 -6.02
CA SER A 169 18.72 1.05 -7.27
C SER A 169 17.73 2.16 -7.57
N VAL A 170 16.43 1.88 -7.48
CA VAL A 170 15.36 2.88 -7.65
C VAL A 170 15.51 4.00 -6.63
N ILE A 171 15.74 3.67 -5.35
CA ILE A 171 15.94 4.68 -4.31
C ILE A 171 17.19 5.52 -4.61
N ASN A 172 18.30 4.91 -5.01
CA ASN A 172 19.51 5.65 -5.39
C ASN A 172 19.28 6.60 -6.57
N ASN A 173 18.50 6.19 -7.57
CA ASN A 173 18.14 7.04 -8.70
C ASN A 173 17.30 8.25 -8.24
N VAL A 174 16.34 8.03 -7.33
CA VAL A 174 15.51 9.11 -6.76
C VAL A 174 16.35 10.05 -5.87
N VAL A 175 17.27 9.51 -5.08
CA VAL A 175 18.21 10.30 -4.26
C VAL A 175 19.10 11.18 -5.17
N GLY A 176 19.56 10.65 -6.30
CA GLY A 176 20.42 11.37 -7.22
C GLY A 176 21.71 11.87 -6.55
N ASN A 177 22.00 13.15 -6.73
CA ASN A 177 23.22 13.79 -6.17
C ASN A 177 23.03 14.36 -4.75
N ARG A 178 21.91 14.08 -4.07
CA ARG A 178 21.64 14.57 -2.72
C ARG A 178 22.58 13.90 -1.70
N ASP A 179 22.91 14.63 -0.65
CA ASP A 179 23.71 14.09 0.46
C ASP A 179 22.90 13.03 1.23
N LYS A 180 23.27 11.77 1.06
CA LYS A 180 22.60 10.61 1.68
C LYS A 180 22.49 10.70 3.21
N SER A 181 23.42 11.41 3.85
CA SER A 181 23.38 11.60 5.32
C SER A 181 22.19 12.45 5.78
N ARG A 182 21.53 13.13 4.84
CA ARG A 182 20.39 14.04 5.06
C ARG A 182 19.11 13.57 4.41
N VAL A 183 19.14 12.41 3.73
CA VAL A 183 17.97 11.81 3.09
C VAL A 183 17.33 10.80 4.03
N TRP A 184 16.03 10.95 4.20
CA TRP A 184 15.18 10.06 4.97
C TRP A 184 14.14 9.42 4.06
N HIS A 185 14.03 8.09 4.07
CA HIS A 185 12.86 7.41 3.52
C HIS A 185 11.84 7.23 4.63
N VAL A 186 10.55 7.39 4.33
CA VAL A 186 9.44 7.22 5.28
C VAL A 186 8.46 6.24 4.67
N GLY A 187 8.18 5.14 5.34
CA GLY A 187 7.30 4.12 4.80
C GLY A 187 6.85 3.09 5.84
N ASN A 188 5.91 2.23 5.44
CA ASN A 188 5.25 1.25 6.31
C ASN A 188 5.62 -0.22 6.01
N SER A 189 6.34 -0.50 4.94
CA SER A 189 6.70 -1.87 4.54
C SER A 189 8.19 -2.14 4.78
N VAL A 190 8.50 -3.23 5.52
CA VAL A 190 9.89 -3.63 5.69
C VAL A 190 10.50 -4.01 4.35
N ARG A 191 9.76 -4.75 3.53
CA ARG A 191 10.22 -5.24 2.23
C ARG A 191 10.40 -4.13 1.20
N SER A 192 9.42 -3.22 1.10
CA SER A 192 9.37 -2.23 0.03
C SER A 192 9.99 -0.87 0.40
N ASP A 193 10.17 -0.59 1.70
CA ASP A 193 10.67 0.68 2.18
C ASP A 193 11.93 0.53 3.03
N VAL A 194 11.87 -0.27 4.12
CA VAL A 194 12.97 -0.35 5.09
C VAL A 194 14.22 -0.96 4.48
N SER A 195 14.11 -2.18 3.93
CA SER A 195 15.26 -2.90 3.39
C SER A 195 15.91 -2.13 2.23
N PRO A 196 15.16 -1.66 1.21
CA PRO A 196 15.75 -0.90 0.11
C PRO A 196 16.39 0.43 0.52
N ALA A 197 15.80 1.16 1.50
CA ALA A 197 16.37 2.41 1.98
C ALA A 197 17.70 2.20 2.70
N LEU A 198 17.77 1.17 3.57
CA LEU A 198 19.00 0.83 4.29
C LEU A 198 20.10 0.32 3.33
N GLU A 199 19.75 -0.47 2.33
CA GLU A 199 20.65 -0.93 1.27
C GLU A 199 21.16 0.25 0.42
N ALA A 200 20.30 1.23 0.10
CA ALA A 200 20.68 2.45 -0.60
C ALA A 200 21.61 3.36 0.23
N GLY A 201 21.76 3.10 1.53
CA GLY A 201 22.65 3.86 2.41
C GLY A 201 22.02 5.12 2.99
N ILE A 202 20.72 5.32 2.90
CA ILE A 202 20.00 6.45 3.47
C ILE A 202 19.37 6.11 4.83
N LYS A 203 18.82 7.11 5.49
CA LYS A 203 18.11 6.95 6.77
C LYS A 203 16.67 6.53 6.52
N MET A 204 16.08 5.82 7.48
CA MET A 204 14.73 5.30 7.38
C MET A 204 13.89 5.63 8.61
N ILE A 205 12.69 6.13 8.39
CA ILE A 205 11.63 6.24 9.38
C ILE A 205 10.57 5.20 9.04
N TYR A 206 10.51 4.15 9.85
CA TYR A 206 9.52 3.10 9.72
C TYR A 206 8.28 3.44 10.53
N ILE A 207 7.11 3.45 9.90
CA ILE A 207 5.80 3.68 10.53
C ILE A 207 4.97 2.41 10.31
N PRO A 208 4.98 1.46 11.26
CA PRO A 208 4.26 0.21 11.11
C PRO A 208 2.78 0.44 10.83
N CYS A 209 2.27 -0.16 9.77
CA CYS A 209 0.86 -0.22 9.46
C CYS A 209 0.50 -1.66 9.10
N GLU A 210 -0.77 -2.04 9.31
CA GLU A 210 -1.21 -3.33 8.81
C GLU A 210 -1.00 -3.39 7.30
N THR A 211 -0.29 -4.42 6.85
CA THR A 211 0.02 -4.60 5.45
C THR A 211 -0.52 -5.93 4.95
N TRP A 212 -0.69 -6.02 3.66
CA TRP A 212 -1.09 -7.21 2.95
C TRP A 212 -0.14 -8.40 3.19
N ALA A 213 -0.67 -9.63 3.17
CA ALA A 213 0.09 -10.85 3.45
C ALA A 213 1.34 -11.04 2.56
N TYR A 214 1.30 -10.57 1.30
CA TYR A 214 2.45 -10.58 0.40
C TYR A 214 3.61 -9.73 0.90
N GLU A 215 3.33 -8.55 1.47
CA GLU A 215 4.34 -7.66 2.04
C GLU A 215 4.87 -8.16 3.40
N ARG A 216 4.09 -8.96 4.13
CA ARG A 216 4.48 -9.51 5.46
C ARG A 216 5.36 -10.75 5.39
N LYS A 217 5.50 -11.39 4.23
CA LYS A 217 6.36 -12.57 4.08
C LYS A 217 7.82 -12.19 4.34
N HIS A 218 8.40 -12.72 5.44
CA HIS A 218 9.83 -12.64 5.79
C HIS A 218 10.32 -11.36 6.48
N GLU A 219 9.53 -10.71 7.33
CA GLU A 219 9.89 -9.37 7.78
C GLU A 219 10.11 -9.25 9.28
N GLU A 220 11.30 -9.60 9.72
CA GLU A 220 11.84 -8.99 10.95
C GLU A 220 12.36 -7.58 10.63
N VAL A 221 11.96 -6.61 11.44
CA VAL A 221 12.48 -5.24 11.35
C VAL A 221 13.97 -5.27 11.69
N PRO A 222 14.88 -4.91 10.77
CA PRO A 222 16.31 -5.03 11.00
C PRO A 222 16.78 -4.05 12.08
N LYS A 223 17.74 -4.49 12.90
CA LYS A 223 18.44 -3.58 13.82
C LYS A 223 19.50 -2.79 13.04
N ASN A 224 19.27 -1.50 12.85
CA ASN A 224 20.18 -0.63 12.10
C ASN A 224 20.20 0.78 12.72
N PRO A 225 21.37 1.42 12.92
CA PRO A 225 21.46 2.76 13.49
C PRO A 225 20.82 3.85 12.60
N ARG A 226 20.60 3.59 11.34
CA ARG A 226 19.92 4.49 10.40
C ARG A 226 18.40 4.31 10.38
N LEU A 227 17.85 3.38 11.17
CA LEU A 227 16.42 3.08 11.25
C LEU A 227 15.83 3.62 12.54
N ILE A 228 14.79 4.43 12.42
CA ILE A 228 13.95 4.88 13.53
C ILE A 228 12.53 4.38 13.30
N THR A 229 11.88 3.87 14.34
CA THR A 229 10.48 3.48 14.29
C THR A 229 9.63 4.51 15.02
N PHE A 230 8.63 5.05 14.33
CA PHE A 230 7.56 5.86 14.89
C PHE A 230 6.23 5.12 14.80
N GLN A 231 5.32 5.39 15.72
CA GLN A 231 3.98 4.79 15.70
C GLN A 231 3.00 5.58 14.83
N LYS A 232 3.25 6.87 14.64
CA LYS A 232 2.42 7.77 13.83
C LYS A 232 3.30 8.73 13.05
N ILE A 233 2.84 9.12 11.87
CA ILE A 233 3.56 10.05 11.00
C ILE A 233 3.77 11.43 11.65
N ILE A 234 2.87 11.87 12.53
CA ILE A 234 2.99 13.15 13.25
C ILE A 234 4.23 13.22 14.15
N GLU A 235 4.81 12.08 14.51
CA GLU A 235 6.04 12.05 15.32
C GLU A 235 7.24 12.63 14.58
N ILE A 236 7.23 12.61 13.23
CA ILE A 236 8.26 13.27 12.41
C ILE A 236 8.33 14.76 12.77
N LYS A 237 7.18 15.45 12.80
CA LYS A 237 7.09 16.83 13.24
C LYS A 237 7.50 16.99 14.70
N ASN A 238 6.94 16.19 15.59
CA ASN A 238 7.12 16.33 17.03
C ASN A 238 8.58 16.07 17.48
N LYS A 239 9.30 15.24 16.76
CA LYS A 239 10.68 14.84 17.05
C LYS A 239 11.68 15.32 16.00
N TYR A 240 11.30 16.31 15.18
CA TYR A 240 12.10 16.78 14.04
C TYR A 240 13.54 17.14 14.39
N ASN A 241 13.75 17.81 15.52
CA ASN A 241 15.09 18.22 15.98
C ASN A 241 15.99 17.05 16.40
N SER A 242 15.43 15.87 16.63
CA SER A 242 16.20 14.65 16.93
C SER A 242 16.56 13.85 15.65
N LEU A 243 16.05 14.25 14.50
CA LEU A 243 16.41 13.67 13.22
C LEU A 243 17.74 14.26 12.73
N ILE A 244 18.84 13.68 13.19
CA ILE A 244 20.21 14.13 12.91
C ILE A 244 20.78 13.40 11.70
#